data_d69a776d47e121d2daee27035ba16265
#
_entry.id   d69a776d47e121d2daee27035ba16265
#
_cell.length_a   1.000
_cell.length_b   1.000
_cell.length_c   1.000
_cell.angle_alpha   90.00
_cell.angle_beta   90.00
_cell.angle_gamma   90.00
#
_symmetry.space_group_name_H-M   'P 1'
#
loop_
_entity.id
_entity.type
_entity.pdbx_description
1 polymer ?
#
loop_
_entity_poly.entity_id
_entity_poly.type
_entity_poly.pdbx_seq_one_letter_code
_entity_poly.pdbx_strand_id
1 'polypeptide(L)'
;LGFLPGTLQEKIDPYLRPLYDALFDMLDADRVERLIEKNTIEVAPIAFMRGRTLNDAFIIIDEAQNSTREQMKMILTRLGFNSRMVVTGDLTQIDLPTGV
;
A
#
# COMPACT_ATOMS: atom_id res chain seq x y z
N LEU A 1 -8.52 11.25 2.92
CA LEU A 1 -9.66 10.55 2.36
C LEU A 1 -10.93 11.19 2.85
N GLY A 2 -11.59 11.93 2.01
CA GLY A 2 -12.85 12.58 2.35
C GLY A 2 -14.02 11.60 2.36
N PHE A 3 -15.15 12.08 2.87
CA PHE A 3 -16.39 11.32 2.83
C PHE A 3 -17.01 11.47 1.44
N LEU A 4 -16.64 10.59 0.54
CA LEU A 4 -17.25 10.54 -0.78
C LEU A 4 -18.56 9.75 -0.71
N PRO A 5 -19.59 10.14 -1.47
CA PRO A 5 -20.79 9.32 -1.54
C PRO A 5 -20.50 7.97 -2.21
N GLY A 6 -21.23 6.95 -1.78
CA GLY A 6 -21.11 5.61 -2.34
C GLY A 6 -20.57 4.58 -1.35
N THR A 7 -20.58 3.33 -1.77
CA THR A 7 -20.03 2.22 -1.00
C THR A 7 -18.50 2.27 -1.00
N LEU A 8 -17.88 1.51 -0.10
CA LEU A 8 -16.42 1.39 -0.08
C LEU A 8 -15.89 0.95 -1.45
N GLN A 9 -16.54 -0.01 -2.09
CA GLN A 9 -16.13 -0.53 -3.39
C GLN A 9 -16.18 0.54 -4.49
N GLU A 10 -17.15 1.43 -4.44
CA GLU A 10 -17.27 2.53 -5.39
C GLU A 10 -16.19 3.60 -5.19
N LYS A 11 -15.70 3.72 -3.96
CA LYS A 11 -14.69 4.71 -3.58
C LYS A 11 -13.26 4.24 -3.82
N ILE A 12 -13.07 2.96 -4.12
CA ILE A 12 -11.73 2.38 -4.28
C ILE A 12 -11.11 2.84 -5.60
N ASP A 13 -9.91 3.41 -5.49
CA ASP A 13 -9.08 3.69 -6.64
C ASP A 13 -8.79 2.38 -7.40
N PRO A 14 -9.00 2.34 -8.72
CA PRO A 14 -8.76 1.12 -9.50
C PRO A 14 -7.35 0.55 -9.37
N TYR A 15 -6.34 1.38 -9.14
CA TYR A 15 -4.97 0.91 -8.94
C TYR A 15 -4.78 0.17 -7.62
N LEU A 16 -5.61 0.45 -6.64
CA LEU A 16 -5.56 -0.18 -5.32
C LEU A 16 -6.51 -1.36 -5.20
N ARG A 17 -7.38 -1.55 -6.17
CA ARG A 17 -8.40 -2.61 -6.13
C ARG A 17 -7.83 -4.00 -5.88
N PRO A 18 -6.71 -4.42 -6.50
CA PRO A 18 -6.16 -5.76 -6.22
C PRO A 18 -5.80 -5.99 -4.77
N LEU A 19 -5.36 -4.95 -4.05
CA LEU A 19 -5.05 -5.04 -2.62
C LEU A 19 -6.32 -5.21 -1.79
N TYR A 20 -7.37 -4.46 -2.11
CA TYR A 20 -8.67 -4.61 -1.45
C TYR A 20 -9.29 -5.96 -1.73
N ASP A 21 -9.18 -6.45 -2.97
CA ASP A 21 -9.69 -7.77 -3.33
C ASP A 21 -9.01 -8.86 -2.52
N ALA A 22 -7.71 -8.76 -2.29
CA ALA A 22 -6.99 -9.70 -1.44
C ALA A 22 -7.47 -9.65 0.01
N LEU A 23 -7.74 -8.46 0.53
CA LEU A 23 -8.27 -8.30 1.89
C LEU A 23 -9.66 -8.93 2.01
N PHE A 24 -10.54 -8.68 1.05
CA PHE A 24 -11.89 -9.25 1.05
C PHE A 24 -11.88 -10.77 0.86
N ASP A 25 -10.85 -11.31 0.24
CA ASP A 25 -10.68 -12.76 0.09
C ASP A 25 -10.26 -13.43 1.40
N MET A 26 -9.46 -12.74 2.20
CA MET A 26 -8.92 -13.28 3.46
C MET A 26 -9.82 -13.00 4.67
N LEU A 27 -10.60 -11.93 4.66
CA LEU A 27 -11.41 -11.48 5.77
C LEU A 27 -12.82 -11.15 5.29
N ASP A 28 -13.80 -11.22 6.20
CA ASP A 28 -15.16 -10.77 5.91
C ASP A 28 -15.16 -9.31 5.47
N ALA A 29 -16.00 -8.98 4.50
CA ALA A 29 -16.14 -7.62 4.00
C ALA A 29 -16.46 -6.63 5.11
N ASP A 30 -17.38 -6.97 6.01
CA ASP A 30 -17.75 -6.10 7.14
C ASP A 30 -16.54 -5.85 8.05
N ARG A 31 -15.73 -6.88 8.28
CA ARG A 31 -14.53 -6.75 9.11
C ARG A 31 -13.50 -5.85 8.47
N VAL A 32 -13.27 -6.01 7.17
CA VAL A 32 -12.34 -5.17 6.42
C VAL A 32 -12.79 -3.71 6.49
N GLU A 33 -14.07 -3.46 6.25
CA GLU A 33 -14.62 -2.10 6.31
C GLU A 33 -14.42 -1.46 7.68
N ARG A 34 -14.66 -2.21 8.76
CA ARG A 34 -14.46 -1.71 10.12
C ARG A 34 -12.98 -1.39 10.40
N LEU A 35 -12.07 -2.24 9.94
CA LEU A 35 -10.64 -2.03 10.16
C LEU A 35 -10.12 -0.81 9.38
N ILE A 36 -10.66 -0.57 8.18
CA ILE A 36 -10.32 0.61 7.40
C ILE A 36 -10.90 1.87 8.06
N GLU A 37 -12.15 1.82 8.51
CA GLU A 37 -12.80 2.96 9.19
C GLU A 37 -12.05 3.36 10.47
N LYS A 38 -11.52 2.38 11.19
CA LYS A 38 -10.75 2.61 12.41
C LYS A 38 -9.29 2.97 12.15
N ASN A 39 -8.89 3.04 10.89
CA ASN A 39 -7.51 3.27 10.48
C ASN A 39 -6.52 2.19 10.98
N THR A 40 -7.03 0.99 11.25
CA THR A 40 -6.18 -0.16 11.55
C THR A 40 -5.53 -0.70 10.27
N ILE A 41 -6.28 -0.65 9.16
CA ILE A 41 -5.76 -0.95 7.84
C ILE A 41 -5.81 0.32 7.01
N GLU A 42 -4.70 0.65 6.39
CA GLU A 42 -4.62 1.73 5.41
C GLU A 42 -4.04 1.18 4.12
N VAL A 43 -4.72 1.43 3.01
CA VAL A 43 -4.24 1.09 1.66
C VAL A 43 -4.10 2.39 0.89
N ALA A 44 -2.90 2.68 0.43
CA ALA A 44 -2.62 3.96 -0.20
C ALA A 44 -1.45 3.87 -1.19
N PRO A 45 -1.42 4.76 -2.19
CA PRO A 45 -0.24 4.92 -3.04
C PRO A 45 0.98 5.36 -2.23
N ILE A 46 2.16 4.99 -2.70
CA ILE A 46 3.43 5.34 -2.03
C ILE A 46 3.56 6.85 -1.79
N ALA A 47 3.12 7.66 -2.75
CA ALA A 47 3.25 9.11 -2.66
C ALA A 47 2.56 9.71 -1.42
N PHE A 48 1.52 9.04 -0.91
CA PHE A 48 0.78 9.50 0.27
C PHE A 48 1.58 9.36 1.56
N MET A 49 2.66 8.61 1.53
CA MET A 49 3.50 8.37 2.70
C MET A 49 4.59 9.44 2.89
N ARG A 50 4.75 10.33 1.93
CA ARG A 50 5.78 11.38 1.99
C ARG A 50 5.60 12.23 3.24
N GLY A 51 6.69 12.44 3.98
CA GLY A 51 6.68 13.25 5.20
C GLY A 51 6.11 12.57 6.43
N ARG A 52 5.65 11.32 6.32
CA ARG A 52 5.12 10.56 7.45
C ARG A 52 6.21 9.73 8.09
N THR A 53 6.03 9.44 9.38
CA THR A 53 6.80 8.40 10.08
C THR A 53 5.82 7.30 10.47
N LEU A 54 6.10 6.08 10.03
CA LEU A 54 5.19 4.95 10.25
C LEU A 54 5.68 4.15 11.45
N ASN A 55 5.09 4.42 12.61
CA ASN A 55 5.41 3.75 13.86
C ASN A 55 4.38 2.67 14.16
N ASP A 56 4.81 1.63 14.87
CA ASP A 56 3.94 0.54 15.30
C ASP A 56 3.12 -0.03 14.14
N ALA A 57 3.76 -0.18 13.00
CA ALA A 57 3.09 -0.56 11.77
C ALA A 57 3.74 -1.79 11.12
N PHE A 58 2.91 -2.60 10.50
CA PHE A 58 3.35 -3.64 9.58
C PHE A 58 3.04 -3.14 8.17
N ILE A 59 4.08 -2.93 7.38
CA ILE A 59 3.97 -2.27 6.09
C ILE A 59 4.28 -3.28 4.99
N ILE A 60 3.39 -3.37 4.02
CA ILE A 60 3.60 -4.21 2.84
C ILE A 60 3.67 -3.29 1.63
N ILE A 61 4.77 -3.33 0.91
CA ILE A 61 4.93 -2.63 -0.36
C ILE A 61 4.79 -3.65 -1.46
N ASP A 62 3.66 -3.56 -2.17
CA ASP A 62 3.34 -4.48 -3.25
C ASP A 62 3.76 -3.90 -4.59
N GLU A 63 4.10 -4.78 -5.54
CA GLU A 63 4.48 -4.40 -6.90
C GLU A 63 5.65 -3.41 -6.94
N ALA A 64 6.66 -3.65 -6.10
CA ALA A 64 7.78 -2.73 -5.93
C ALA A 64 8.59 -2.50 -7.21
N GLN A 65 8.54 -3.44 -8.17
CA GLN A 65 9.23 -3.28 -9.45
C GLN A 65 8.69 -2.09 -10.26
N ASN A 66 7.47 -1.62 -9.96
CA ASN A 66 6.87 -0.46 -10.61
C ASN A 66 7.29 0.87 -9.98
N SER A 67 8.04 0.82 -8.90
CA SER A 67 8.50 2.01 -8.18
C SER A 67 9.80 2.53 -8.78
N THR A 68 9.97 3.85 -8.75
CA THR A 68 11.26 4.44 -9.04
C THR A 68 12.21 4.26 -7.85
N ARG A 69 13.50 4.47 -8.11
CA ARG A 69 14.52 4.45 -7.06
C ARG A 69 14.24 5.48 -5.96
N GLU A 70 13.83 6.68 -6.36
CA GLU A 70 13.49 7.76 -5.44
C GLU A 70 12.27 7.41 -4.60
N GLN A 71 11.26 6.78 -5.20
CA GLN A 71 10.07 6.34 -4.47
C GLN A 71 10.43 5.28 -3.44
N MET A 72 11.25 4.30 -3.79
CA MET A 72 11.68 3.28 -2.85
C MET A 72 12.51 3.88 -1.71
N LYS A 73 13.41 4.80 -2.04
CA LYS A 73 14.19 5.50 -1.02
C LYS A 73 13.27 6.28 -0.08
N MET A 74 12.30 6.97 -0.62
CA MET A 74 11.35 7.75 0.17
C MET A 74 10.58 6.85 1.13
N ILE A 75 10.01 5.74 0.64
CA ILE A 75 9.19 4.88 1.50
C ILE A 75 10.01 4.15 2.56
N LEU A 76 11.20 3.70 2.22
CA LEU A 76 12.07 2.99 3.18
C LEU A 76 12.45 3.90 4.35
N THR A 77 12.58 5.20 4.10
CA THR A 77 12.91 6.17 5.15
C THR A 77 11.70 6.57 6.00
N ARG A 78 10.50 6.08 5.69
CA ARG A 78 9.31 6.28 6.52
C ARG A 78 9.21 5.27 7.67
N LEU A 79 10.00 4.20 7.62
CA LEU A 79 9.98 3.16 8.64
C LEU A 79 10.38 3.75 9.99
N GLY A 80 9.44 3.76 10.90
CA GLY A 80 9.63 4.30 12.24
C GLY A 80 9.81 3.23 13.30
N PHE A 81 9.62 3.65 14.54
CA PHE A 81 9.83 2.80 15.70
C PHE A 81 8.84 1.64 15.72
N ASN A 82 9.34 0.46 16.08
CA ASN A 82 8.53 -0.75 16.25
C ASN A 82 7.72 -1.12 14.99
N SER A 83 8.30 -0.87 13.81
CA SER A 83 7.65 -1.17 12.55
C SER A 83 8.46 -2.17 11.74
N ARG A 84 7.76 -2.90 10.87
CA ARG A 84 8.36 -3.85 9.93
C ARG A 84 7.84 -3.57 8.54
N MET A 85 8.70 -3.81 7.57
CA MET A 85 8.37 -3.58 6.17
C MET A 85 8.70 -4.82 5.36
N VAL A 86 7.74 -5.23 4.54
CA VAL A 86 7.91 -6.31 3.56
C VAL A 86 7.78 -5.69 2.18
N VAL A 87 8.76 -5.96 1.34
CA VAL A 87 8.77 -5.45 -0.04
C VAL A 87 8.57 -6.65 -0.97
N THR A 88 7.53 -6.60 -1.76
CA THR A 88 7.22 -7.65 -2.73
C THR A 88 7.28 -7.09 -4.14
N GLY A 89 7.63 -7.93 -5.09
CA GLY A 89 7.69 -7.53 -6.48
C GLY A 89 8.13 -8.70 -7.34
N ASP A 90 8.02 -8.51 -8.64
CA ASP A 90 8.41 -9.52 -9.63
C ASP A 90 9.54 -8.96 -10.50
N LEU A 91 10.74 -9.44 -10.29
CA LEU A 91 11.93 -9.00 -11.02
C LEU A 91 11.86 -9.32 -12.51
N THR A 92 11.06 -10.31 -12.89
CA THR A 92 10.90 -10.65 -14.31
C THR A 92 10.11 -9.60 -15.08
N GLN A 93 9.38 -8.72 -14.38
CA GLN A 93 8.63 -7.63 -14.98
C GLN A 93 9.42 -6.34 -15.10
N ILE A 94 10.66 -6.32 -14.62
CA ILE A 94 11.51 -5.12 -14.72
C ILE A 94 12.13 -5.06 -16.12
N ASP A 95 11.89 -3.93 -16.79
CA ASP A 95 12.52 -3.63 -18.09
C ASP A 95 13.84 -2.91 -17.84
N LEU A 96 14.91 -3.69 -17.75
CA LEU A 96 16.23 -3.15 -17.46
C LEU A 96 16.89 -2.60 -18.73
N PRO A 97 17.54 -1.42 -18.64
CA PRO A 97 18.32 -0.92 -19.74
C PRO A 97 19.47 -1.86 -20.10
N THR A 98 19.84 -1.89 -21.38
CA THR A 98 20.96 -2.68 -21.84
C THR A 98 22.25 -2.21 -21.15
N GLY A 99 22.99 -3.15 -20.59
CA GLY A 99 24.26 -2.84 -19.93
C GLY A 99 24.17 -2.52 -18.44
N VAL A 100 23.01 -2.70 -17.86
CA VAL A 100 22.83 -2.57 -16.40
C VAL A 100 23.00 -3.92 -15.75
#